data_4f46b11b8569dae6adbde6c683db4f0e
#
_entry.id   4f46b11b8569dae6adbde6c683db4f0e
#
_cell.length_a   1.000
_cell.length_b   1.000
_cell.length_c   1.000
_cell.angle_alpha   90.00
_cell.angle_beta   90.00
_cell.angle_gamma   90.00
#
_symmetry.space_group_name_H-M   'P 1'
#
loop_
_entity.id
_entity.type
_entity.pdbx_description
1 polymer ?
#
loop_
_entity_poly.entity_id
_entity_poly.type
_entity_poly.pdbx_seq_one_letter_code
_entity_poly.pdbx_strand_id
1 'polypeptide(L)'
;GAWRNGDVFGTSVYVHFWNPELGQFRTVLPPWAYRVKENVMRALYGEKPTYLIELSAEPWLLEPITEVPLDVQFTRMNLEKFEDILRYAEKTRYDRQYLWGGEWWYWLHLQGESAMWERGKRLFAKEREG
;
A
#
# COMPACT_ATOMS: atom_id res chain seq x y z
N GLY A 1 -19.03 10.93 -12.68
CA GLY A 1 -18.19 10.13 -11.81
C GLY A 1 -16.83 10.79 -11.54
N ALA A 2 -16.03 10.23 -10.64
CA ALA A 2 -14.77 10.82 -10.17
C ALA A 2 -13.78 11.20 -11.30
N TRP A 3 -13.69 10.40 -12.35
CA TRP A 3 -12.80 10.71 -13.47
C TRP A 3 -13.11 12.05 -14.15
N ARG A 4 -14.39 12.42 -14.29
CA ARG A 4 -14.77 13.65 -15.01
C ARG A 4 -14.56 14.93 -14.21
N ASN A 5 -14.60 14.84 -12.88
CA ASN A 5 -14.70 16.00 -12.01
C ASN A 5 -13.39 16.40 -11.33
N GLY A 6 -12.32 15.61 -11.50
CA GLY A 6 -11.02 15.88 -10.91
C GLY A 6 -9.91 15.98 -11.94
N ASP A 7 -8.83 16.68 -11.61
CA ASP A 7 -7.64 16.83 -12.46
C ASP A 7 -6.73 15.62 -12.38
N VAL A 8 -6.82 14.86 -11.29
CA VAL A 8 -6.07 13.64 -11.02
C VAL A 8 -7.04 12.52 -10.64
N PHE A 9 -6.77 11.30 -11.08
CA PHE A 9 -7.50 10.12 -10.64
C PHE A 9 -6.69 9.37 -9.57
N GLY A 10 -7.25 9.33 -8.35
CA GLY A 10 -6.69 8.58 -7.22
C GLY A 10 -7.39 7.24 -7.01
N THR A 11 -6.63 6.21 -6.65
CA THR A 11 -7.16 4.90 -6.24
C THR A 11 -6.40 4.36 -5.04
N SER A 12 -7.11 3.63 -4.18
CA SER A 12 -6.51 2.87 -3.06
C SER A 12 -6.26 1.43 -3.50
N VAL A 13 -5.16 0.86 -3.03
CA VAL A 13 -4.80 -0.54 -3.28
C VAL A 13 -4.41 -1.22 -1.97
N TYR A 14 -5.11 -2.29 -1.66
CA TYR A 14 -4.85 -3.12 -0.51
C TYR A 14 -4.49 -4.52 -1.00
N VAL A 15 -3.29 -5.00 -0.66
CA VAL A 15 -2.79 -6.29 -1.11
C VAL A 15 -3.01 -7.37 -0.06
N HIS A 16 -2.70 -7.07 1.19
CA HIS A 16 -2.89 -7.95 2.33
C HIS A 16 -4.00 -7.44 3.24
N PHE A 17 -4.92 -8.31 3.59
CA PHE A 17 -6.09 -8.01 4.43
C PHE A 17 -6.13 -8.95 5.61
N TRP A 18 -6.80 -8.52 6.65
CA TRP A 18 -7.24 -9.37 7.73
C TRP A 18 -8.65 -8.97 8.18
N ASN A 19 -9.49 -9.95 8.46
CA ASN A 19 -10.73 -9.73 9.19
C ASN A 19 -11.02 -10.91 10.15
N PRO A 20 -11.92 -10.73 11.14
CA PRO A 20 -12.20 -11.77 12.14
C PRO A 20 -12.79 -13.06 11.57
N GLU A 21 -13.52 -12.99 10.46
CA GLU A 21 -14.23 -14.13 9.88
C GLU A 21 -13.34 -14.97 8.96
N LEU A 22 -12.55 -14.31 8.11
CA LEU A 22 -11.75 -14.95 7.07
C LEU A 22 -10.27 -15.09 7.43
N GLY A 23 -9.82 -14.41 8.51
CA GLY A 23 -8.42 -14.36 8.87
C GLY A 23 -7.58 -13.51 7.90
N GLN A 24 -6.33 -13.90 7.72
CA GLN A 24 -5.38 -13.23 6.82
C GLN A 24 -5.58 -13.73 5.39
N PHE A 25 -5.69 -12.80 4.43
CA PHE A 25 -5.75 -13.14 3.01
C PHE A 25 -5.07 -12.07 2.14
N ARG A 26 -4.71 -12.48 0.94
CA ARG A 26 -4.13 -11.62 -0.09
C ARG A 26 -5.14 -11.37 -1.20
N THR A 27 -5.13 -10.16 -1.78
CA THR A 27 -5.99 -9.85 -2.92
C THR A 27 -5.81 -10.85 -4.08
N VAL A 28 -6.93 -11.28 -4.66
CA VAL A 28 -6.95 -12.10 -5.88
C VAL A 28 -6.90 -11.23 -7.15
N LEU A 29 -7.12 -9.91 -7.02
CA LEU A 29 -7.09 -8.99 -8.14
C LEU A 29 -5.64 -8.82 -8.61
N PRO A 30 -5.31 -9.15 -9.88
CA PRO A 30 -3.96 -8.98 -10.38
C PRO A 30 -3.65 -7.50 -10.67
N PRO A 31 -2.37 -7.06 -10.57
CA PRO A 31 -1.99 -5.66 -10.81
C PRO A 31 -2.40 -5.13 -12.19
N TRP A 32 -2.39 -5.99 -13.22
CA TRP A 32 -2.78 -5.59 -14.58
C TRP A 32 -4.26 -5.16 -14.68
N ALA A 33 -5.13 -5.62 -13.79
CA ALA A 33 -6.55 -5.24 -13.80
C ALA A 33 -6.73 -3.73 -13.53
N TYR A 34 -5.88 -3.15 -12.68
CA TYR A 34 -5.87 -1.70 -12.46
C TYR A 34 -5.48 -0.95 -13.73
N ARG A 35 -4.48 -1.45 -14.47
CA ARG A 35 -4.04 -0.86 -15.75
C ARG A 35 -5.13 -0.93 -16.82
N VAL A 36 -5.82 -2.07 -16.92
CA VAL A 36 -6.93 -2.20 -17.86
C VAL A 36 -8.02 -1.20 -17.52
N LYS A 37 -8.42 -1.10 -16.24
CA LYS A 37 -9.39 -0.11 -15.78
C LYS A 37 -8.96 1.31 -16.13
N GLU A 38 -7.72 1.67 -15.87
CA GLU A 38 -7.14 2.98 -16.16
C GLU A 38 -7.16 3.28 -17.67
N ASN A 39 -6.70 2.35 -18.51
CA ASN A 39 -6.68 2.50 -19.95
C ASN A 39 -8.10 2.69 -20.53
N VAL A 40 -9.08 1.94 -20.04
CA VAL A 40 -10.48 2.10 -20.43
C VAL A 40 -10.99 3.50 -20.04
N MET A 41 -10.67 3.96 -18.84
CA MET A 41 -11.09 5.28 -18.38
C MET A 41 -10.45 6.42 -19.19
N ARG A 42 -9.16 6.28 -19.52
CA ARG A 42 -8.43 7.21 -20.38
C ARG A 42 -9.04 7.26 -21.80
N ALA A 43 -9.33 6.10 -22.38
CA ALA A 43 -9.96 6.02 -23.72
C ALA A 43 -11.35 6.64 -23.76
N LEU A 44 -12.16 6.50 -22.71
CA LEU A 44 -13.53 7.01 -22.66
C LEU A 44 -13.62 8.50 -22.27
N TYR A 45 -12.70 8.99 -21.44
CA TYR A 45 -12.85 10.30 -20.79
C TYR A 45 -11.61 11.21 -20.90
N GLY A 46 -10.61 10.78 -21.66
CA GLY A 46 -9.37 11.55 -21.87
C GLY A 46 -8.25 11.25 -20.86
N GLU A 47 -7.07 11.70 -21.20
CA GLU A 47 -5.86 11.52 -20.40
C GLU A 47 -5.87 12.38 -19.14
N LYS A 48 -5.39 11.80 -18.04
CA LYS A 48 -5.02 12.51 -16.83
C LYS A 48 -4.04 11.70 -15.97
N PRO A 49 -3.30 12.35 -15.05
CA PRO A 49 -2.44 11.66 -14.11
C PRO A 49 -3.23 10.69 -13.23
N THR A 50 -2.65 9.52 -12.98
CA THR A 50 -3.24 8.49 -12.12
C THR A 50 -2.33 8.19 -10.94
N TYR A 51 -2.87 8.31 -9.73
CA TYR A 51 -2.12 8.15 -8.49
C TYR A 51 -2.70 6.99 -7.68
N LEU A 52 -1.80 6.16 -7.17
CA LEU A 52 -2.11 5.26 -6.09
C LEU A 52 -1.99 6.06 -4.79
N ILE A 53 -3.12 6.55 -4.29
CA ILE A 53 -3.16 7.50 -3.17
C ILE A 53 -3.07 6.83 -1.81
N GLU A 54 -3.28 5.52 -1.76
CA GLU A 54 -3.24 4.75 -0.52
C GLU A 54 -2.81 3.32 -0.83
N LEU A 55 -1.57 3.00 -0.49
CA LEU A 55 -1.00 1.66 -0.54
C LEU A 55 -0.71 1.22 0.89
N SER A 56 -1.61 0.42 1.47
CA SER A 56 -1.50 0.03 2.87
C SER A 56 -0.34 -0.93 3.11
N ALA A 57 0.55 -0.54 4.01
CA ALA A 57 1.72 -1.29 4.46
C ALA A 57 1.82 -1.32 6.00
N GLU A 58 0.66 -1.41 6.65
CA GLU A 58 0.50 -1.58 8.09
C GLU A 58 -0.48 -2.73 8.39
N PRO A 59 -0.50 -3.29 9.61
CA PRO A 59 -1.42 -4.37 9.93
C PRO A 59 -2.86 -3.87 10.03
N TRP A 60 -3.81 -4.67 9.54
CA TRP A 60 -5.23 -4.47 9.82
C TRP A 60 -5.52 -4.85 11.27
N LEU A 61 -5.83 -3.87 12.11
CA LEU A 61 -6.12 -4.04 13.53
C LEU A 61 -7.51 -3.50 13.83
N LEU A 62 -8.19 -4.11 14.81
CA LEU A 62 -9.46 -3.61 15.34
C LEU A 62 -9.25 -2.77 16.59
N GLU A 63 -8.17 -3.03 17.33
CA GLU A 63 -7.74 -2.30 18.52
C GLU A 63 -6.54 -1.41 18.21
N PRO A 64 -6.26 -0.43 19.07
CA PRO A 64 -5.06 0.40 18.95
C PRO A 64 -3.77 -0.41 18.89
N ILE A 65 -2.79 0.03 18.13
CA ILE A 65 -1.49 -0.66 17.96
C ILE A 65 -0.77 -0.92 19.29
N THR A 66 -1.01 -0.10 20.29
CA THR A 66 -0.43 -0.22 21.63
C THR A 66 -1.05 -1.35 22.47
N GLU A 67 -2.22 -1.85 22.07
CA GLU A 67 -2.98 -2.89 22.78
C GLU A 67 -2.85 -4.27 22.14
N VAL A 68 -2.36 -4.34 20.90
CA VAL A 68 -2.19 -5.60 20.16
C VAL A 68 -0.75 -6.11 20.31
N PRO A 69 -0.52 -7.37 20.74
CA PRO A 69 0.81 -7.95 20.82
C PRO A 69 1.58 -7.89 19.50
N LEU A 70 2.91 -7.69 19.55
CA LEU A 70 3.76 -7.55 18.37
C LEU A 70 3.73 -8.78 17.45
N ASP A 71 3.71 -9.98 18.02
CA ASP A 71 3.62 -11.22 17.27
C ASP A 71 2.34 -11.30 16.44
N VAL A 72 1.21 -10.85 17.01
CA VAL A 72 -0.07 -10.74 16.27
C VAL A 72 0.04 -9.70 15.15
N GLN A 73 0.63 -8.53 15.42
CA GLN A 73 0.84 -7.50 14.39
C GLN A 73 1.69 -8.05 13.25
N PHE A 74 2.78 -8.77 13.54
CA PHE A 74 3.67 -9.37 12.54
C PHE A 74 3.04 -10.52 11.74
N THR A 75 2.01 -11.20 12.24
CA THR A 75 1.22 -12.14 11.42
C THR A 75 0.43 -11.41 10.34
N ARG A 76 -0.03 -10.18 10.64
CA ARG A 76 -0.87 -9.38 9.73
C ARG A 76 -0.06 -8.53 8.75
N MET A 77 1.07 -7.98 9.20
CA MET A 77 2.02 -7.24 8.36
C MET A 77 3.45 -7.51 8.83
N ASN A 78 4.35 -7.72 7.90
CA ASN A 78 5.78 -7.96 8.14
C ASN A 78 6.60 -7.56 6.92
N LEU A 79 7.92 -7.68 7.00
CA LEU A 79 8.82 -7.28 5.92
C LEU A 79 8.57 -8.03 4.60
N GLU A 80 8.24 -9.33 4.66
CA GLU A 80 7.94 -10.14 3.46
C GLU A 80 6.69 -9.64 2.76
N LYS A 81 5.61 -9.38 3.51
CA LYS A 81 4.37 -8.79 2.98
C LYS A 81 4.60 -7.38 2.44
N PHE A 82 5.44 -6.59 3.11
CA PHE A 82 5.82 -5.27 2.62
C PHE A 82 6.52 -5.33 1.27
N GLU A 83 7.49 -6.24 1.08
CA GLU A 83 8.14 -6.44 -0.22
C GLU A 83 7.15 -6.95 -1.29
N ASP A 84 6.19 -7.78 -0.93
CA ASP A 84 5.12 -8.20 -1.86
C ASP A 84 4.24 -7.03 -2.28
N ILE A 85 3.87 -6.14 -1.36
CA ILE A 85 3.12 -4.92 -1.62
C ILE A 85 3.87 -4.01 -2.61
N LEU A 86 5.17 -3.79 -2.39
CA LEU A 86 5.98 -2.96 -3.28
C LEU A 86 6.06 -3.55 -4.70
N ARG A 87 6.31 -4.85 -4.82
CA ARG A 87 6.31 -5.55 -6.13
C ARG A 87 4.95 -5.51 -6.82
N TYR A 88 3.87 -5.60 -6.05
CA TYR A 88 2.52 -5.49 -6.58
C TYR A 88 2.26 -4.09 -7.11
N ALA A 89 2.58 -3.07 -6.32
CA ALA A 89 2.38 -1.67 -6.67
C ALA A 89 3.18 -1.25 -7.91
N GLU A 90 4.44 -1.65 -8.02
CA GLU A 90 5.28 -1.43 -9.20
C GLU A 90 4.60 -1.93 -10.49
N LYS A 91 3.97 -3.09 -10.43
CA LYS A 91 3.26 -3.69 -11.57
C LYS A 91 1.96 -2.98 -11.95
N THR A 92 1.40 -2.16 -11.08
CA THR A 92 0.22 -1.32 -11.41
C THR A 92 0.59 -0.17 -12.34
N ARG A 93 1.83 0.31 -12.29
CA ARG A 93 2.38 1.40 -13.12
C ARG A 93 1.65 2.73 -12.96
N TYR A 94 1.11 3.02 -11.79
CA TYR A 94 0.59 4.35 -11.50
C TYR A 94 1.70 5.40 -11.52
N ASP A 95 1.39 6.62 -11.98
CA ASP A 95 2.35 7.72 -12.12
C ASP A 95 3.01 8.12 -10.78
N ARG A 96 2.23 8.06 -9.70
CA ARG A 96 2.71 8.26 -8.32
C ARG A 96 2.06 7.27 -7.37
N GLN A 97 2.80 6.91 -6.34
CA GLN A 97 2.34 5.93 -5.35
C GLN A 97 2.66 6.41 -3.94
N TYR A 98 1.66 6.43 -3.07
CA TYR A 98 1.78 6.89 -1.69
C TYR A 98 1.59 5.71 -0.75
N LEU A 99 2.62 5.42 0.04
CA LEU A 99 2.62 4.38 1.05
C LEU A 99 1.95 4.89 2.32
N TRP A 100 1.10 4.05 2.88
CA TRP A 100 0.46 4.24 4.17
C TRP A 100 1.03 3.25 5.19
N GLY A 101 1.35 3.73 6.41
CA GLY A 101 1.86 2.88 7.49
C GLY A 101 3.19 3.37 8.10
N GLY A 102 3.67 4.56 7.70
CA GLY A 102 4.91 5.13 8.21
C GLY A 102 4.91 5.31 9.73
N GLU A 103 3.76 5.65 10.31
CA GLU A 103 3.56 5.78 11.75
C GLU A 103 3.79 4.45 12.47
N TRP A 104 3.25 3.33 11.92
CA TRP A 104 3.47 2.00 12.48
C TRP A 104 4.93 1.57 12.38
N TRP A 105 5.62 1.82 11.26
CA TRP A 105 7.05 1.50 11.11
C TRP A 105 7.91 2.26 12.11
N TYR A 106 7.58 3.54 12.35
CA TYR A 106 8.28 4.36 13.34
C TYR A 106 8.00 3.89 14.77
N TRP A 107 6.74 3.56 15.07
CA TRP A 107 6.38 3.00 16.37
C TRP A 107 7.11 1.69 16.64
N LEU A 108 7.18 0.77 15.67
CA LEU A 108 7.99 -0.47 15.77
C LEU A 108 9.46 -0.17 16.09
N HIS A 109 10.04 0.81 15.38
CA HIS A 109 11.42 1.25 15.63
C HIS A 109 11.64 1.67 17.09
N LEU A 110 10.70 2.41 17.67
CA LEU A 110 10.75 2.80 19.09
C LEU A 110 10.60 1.60 20.06
N GLN A 111 10.01 0.48 19.60
CA GLN A 111 9.93 -0.78 20.35
C GLN A 111 11.17 -1.67 20.15
N GLY A 112 12.17 -1.23 19.39
CA GLY A 112 13.38 -2.00 19.09
C GLY A 112 13.31 -2.83 17.78
N GLU A 113 12.16 -2.79 17.08
CA GLU A 113 11.91 -3.52 15.83
C GLU A 113 12.09 -2.61 14.61
N SER A 114 13.33 -2.41 14.18
CA SER A 114 13.69 -1.38 13.20
C SER A 114 13.59 -1.80 11.74
N ALA A 115 13.34 -3.07 11.43
CA ALA A 115 13.45 -3.60 10.06
C ALA A 115 12.56 -2.87 9.03
N MET A 116 11.30 -2.62 9.38
CA MET A 116 10.34 -1.90 8.52
C MET A 116 10.76 -0.44 8.32
N TRP A 117 11.16 0.24 9.40
CA TRP A 117 11.61 1.63 9.36
C TRP A 117 12.85 1.81 8.48
N GLU A 118 13.87 0.97 8.67
CA GLU A 118 15.10 1.00 7.87
C GLU A 118 14.83 0.68 6.40
N ARG A 119 13.92 -0.25 6.13
CA ARG A 119 13.51 -0.56 4.76
C ARG A 119 12.80 0.61 4.10
N GLY A 120 11.89 1.27 4.81
CA GLY A 120 11.20 2.49 4.35
C GLY A 120 12.18 3.60 4.03
N LYS A 121 13.13 3.89 4.92
CA LYS A 121 14.17 4.90 4.67
C LYS A 121 14.98 4.62 3.40
N ARG A 122 15.38 3.38 3.16
CA ARG A 122 16.11 3.00 1.93
C ARG A 122 15.26 3.16 0.67
N LEU A 123 13.95 2.90 0.74
CA LEU A 123 13.03 3.11 -0.38
C LEU A 123 13.02 4.57 -0.80
N PHE A 124 12.78 5.47 0.16
CA PHE A 124 12.70 6.92 -0.12
C PHE A 124 14.05 7.60 -0.38
N ALA A 125 15.17 7.00 0.05
CA ALA A 125 16.52 7.50 -0.30
C ALA A 125 16.81 7.32 -1.80
N LYS A 126 16.43 6.18 -2.38
CA LYS A 126 16.59 5.90 -3.82
C LYS A 126 15.84 6.88 -4.72
N GLU A 127 14.64 7.30 -4.31
CA GLU A 127 13.83 8.24 -5.11
C GLU A 127 14.40 9.67 -5.13
N ARG A 128 15.26 10.02 -4.18
CA ARG A 128 15.91 11.34 -4.14
C ARG A 128 17.16 11.45 -5.02
N GLU A 129 17.71 10.33 -5.44
CA GLU A 129 18.92 10.25 -6.28
C GLU A 129 18.60 10.10 -7.78
N GLY A 130 17.35 9.92 -8.15
CA GLY A 130 16.84 9.81 -9.53
C GLY A 130 16.02 11.01 -9.94
#